data_6d0bdc53a41769873f2b02f3d8093d73
#
_entry.id   6d0bdc53a41769873f2b02f3d8093d73
#
_cell.length_a   1.000
_cell.length_b   1.000
_cell.length_c   1.000
_cell.angle_alpha   90.00
_cell.angle_beta   90.00
_cell.angle_gamma   90.00
#
_symmetry.space_group_name_H-M   'P 1'
#
loop_
_entity.id
_entity.type
_entity.pdbx_description
1 polymer ?
#
loop_
_entity_poly.entity_id
_entity_poly.type
_entity_poly.pdbx_seq_one_letter_code
_entity_poly.pdbx_strand_id
1 'polypeptide(L)'
;MPIAALAGRSHRYEGYTLDRVTFGLRVMHARGARVLVGGERKGAMLAPTVLENVPKDADVCAKEAFGPVAVLSPFQDFDAALDEVNDSAYGLQAGVFTRDLYRAHRAWDRLEVGAVIVGDVPSWRVDHMPYG
;
A
#
# COMPACT_ATOMS: atom_id res chain seq x y z
N MET A 1 -15.94 14.83 -4.50
CA MET A 1 -14.69 15.56 -4.71
C MET A 1 -13.82 14.72 -5.63
N PRO A 2 -13.45 15.17 -6.83
CA PRO A 2 -12.57 14.37 -7.67
C PRO A 2 -11.18 14.33 -7.01
N ILE A 3 -10.72 13.12 -6.74
CA ILE A 3 -9.34 12.88 -6.30
C ILE A 3 -8.46 13.29 -7.48
N ALA A 4 -7.58 14.24 -7.24
CA ALA A 4 -6.68 14.74 -8.26
C ALA A 4 -5.88 13.56 -8.85
N ALA A 5 -6.04 13.31 -10.14
CA ALA A 5 -5.21 12.38 -10.87
C ALA A 5 -3.77 12.90 -10.80
N LEU A 6 -2.89 12.18 -10.14
CA LEU A 6 -1.46 12.44 -10.21
C LEU A 6 -1.02 12.21 -11.66
N ALA A 7 -0.88 13.29 -12.42
CA ALA A 7 -0.27 13.27 -13.74
C ALA A 7 1.23 12.99 -13.54
N GLY A 8 1.59 11.73 -13.40
CA GLY A 8 2.96 11.28 -13.38
C GLY A 8 3.55 11.48 -14.77
N ARG A 9 4.44 12.46 -14.95
CA ARG A 9 5.43 12.38 -16.03
C ARG A 9 6.12 11.03 -15.85
N SER A 10 6.35 10.33 -16.95
CA SER A 10 7.09 9.07 -16.98
C SER A 10 8.54 9.31 -16.53
N HIS A 11 8.75 9.49 -15.25
CA HIS A 11 10.09 9.40 -14.69
C HIS A 11 10.39 7.90 -14.60
N ARG A 12 11.38 7.49 -15.35
CA ARG A 12 12.02 6.19 -15.19
C ARG A 12 12.69 6.18 -13.82
N TYR A 13 11.95 5.76 -12.82
CA TYR A 13 12.53 5.34 -11.57
C TYR A 13 12.67 3.82 -11.68
N GLU A 14 13.89 3.34 -11.84
CA GLU A 14 14.30 1.91 -11.78
C GLU A 14 13.36 0.89 -12.45
N GLY A 15 12.85 1.22 -13.65
CA GLY A 15 12.00 0.32 -14.43
C GLY A 15 10.51 0.30 -14.09
N TYR A 16 10.04 1.14 -13.17
CA TYR A 16 8.61 1.30 -12.87
C TYR A 16 7.98 2.33 -13.81
N THR A 17 7.45 1.86 -14.92
CA THR A 17 6.65 2.68 -15.83
C THR A 17 5.17 2.47 -15.55
N LEU A 18 4.32 3.45 -15.91
CA LEU A 18 2.87 3.31 -15.86
C LEU A 18 2.37 2.08 -16.64
N ASP A 19 3.08 1.69 -17.70
CA ASP A 19 2.80 0.47 -18.48
C ASP A 19 2.97 -0.78 -17.63
N ARG A 20 3.99 -0.83 -16.79
CA ARG A 20 4.27 -1.96 -15.92
C ARG A 20 3.22 -2.09 -14.82
N VAL A 21 2.77 -0.97 -14.23
CA VAL A 21 1.66 -0.98 -13.27
C VAL A 21 0.37 -1.44 -13.93
N THR A 22 0.04 -0.93 -15.12
CA THR A 22 -1.16 -1.33 -15.87
C THR A 22 -1.12 -2.80 -16.29
N PHE A 23 0.03 -3.30 -16.72
CA PHE A 23 0.23 -4.71 -17.04
C PHE A 23 0.07 -5.58 -15.79
N GLY A 24 0.66 -5.17 -14.67
CA GLY A 24 0.50 -5.83 -13.38
C GLY A 24 -0.95 -5.96 -12.95
N LEU A 25 -1.76 -4.90 -13.08
CA LEU A 25 -3.20 -4.93 -12.77
C LEU A 25 -3.95 -5.99 -13.61
N ARG A 26 -3.65 -6.11 -14.89
CA ARG A 26 -4.26 -7.13 -15.77
C ARG A 26 -3.86 -8.56 -15.37
N VAL A 27 -2.59 -8.77 -15.07
CA VAL A 27 -2.08 -10.07 -14.62
C VAL A 27 -2.72 -10.47 -13.29
N MET A 28 -2.87 -9.53 -12.36
CA MET A 28 -3.51 -9.78 -11.06
C MET A 28 -4.99 -10.15 -11.22
N HIS A 29 -5.71 -9.48 -12.08
CA HIS A 29 -7.11 -9.83 -12.39
C HIS A 29 -7.20 -11.27 -12.93
N ALA A 30 -6.31 -11.66 -13.83
CA ALA A 30 -6.24 -13.04 -14.35
C ALA A 30 -5.88 -14.08 -13.28
N ARG A 31 -5.26 -13.66 -12.16
CA ARG A 31 -4.91 -14.50 -11.00
C ARG A 31 -5.96 -14.48 -9.88
N GLY A 32 -7.13 -13.90 -10.12
CA GLY A 32 -8.25 -13.88 -9.19
C GLY A 32 -8.35 -12.65 -8.29
N ALA A 33 -7.47 -11.66 -8.45
CA ALA A 33 -7.61 -10.39 -7.76
C ALA A 33 -8.85 -9.64 -8.25
N ARG A 34 -9.56 -8.99 -7.35
CA ARG A 34 -10.74 -8.20 -7.65
C ARG A 34 -10.42 -6.71 -7.60
N VAL A 35 -10.75 -5.99 -8.66
CA VAL A 35 -10.70 -4.52 -8.68
C VAL A 35 -11.98 -3.99 -8.06
N LEU A 36 -11.87 -3.31 -6.94
CA LEU A 36 -13.02 -2.70 -6.23
C LEU A 36 -13.32 -1.32 -6.78
N VAL A 37 -12.27 -0.55 -7.09
CA VAL A 37 -12.37 0.82 -7.60
C VAL A 37 -11.24 1.05 -8.59
N GLY A 38 -11.47 1.80 -9.66
CA GLY A 38 -10.45 2.21 -10.62
C GLY A 38 -10.01 1.11 -11.57
N GLY A 39 -8.72 1.00 -11.82
CA GLY A 39 -8.13 0.06 -12.79
C GLY A 39 -8.08 0.58 -14.21
N GLU A 40 -8.66 1.74 -14.48
CA GLU A 40 -8.70 2.34 -15.81
C GLU A 40 -7.49 3.24 -16.07
N ARG A 41 -6.98 3.16 -17.28
CA ARG A 41 -5.92 4.03 -17.76
C ARG A 41 -6.40 4.86 -18.94
N LYS A 42 -6.15 6.16 -18.89
CA LYS A 42 -6.40 7.09 -20.00
C LYS A 42 -5.13 7.88 -20.33
N GLY A 43 -4.45 7.49 -21.38
CA GLY A 43 -3.16 8.07 -21.75
C GLY A 43 -2.09 7.87 -20.66
N ALA A 44 -1.56 8.94 -20.12
CA ALA A 44 -0.56 8.94 -19.04
C ALA A 44 -1.18 8.94 -17.62
N MET A 45 -2.51 8.87 -17.49
CA MET A 45 -3.20 8.86 -16.21
C MET A 45 -3.70 7.46 -15.88
N LEU A 46 -3.46 6.99 -14.66
CA LEU A 46 -4.06 5.82 -14.06
C LEU A 46 -5.06 6.26 -12.99
N ALA A 47 -6.28 5.76 -13.05
CA ALA A 47 -7.27 6.00 -12.00
C ALA A 47 -6.79 5.41 -10.66
N PRO A 48 -7.05 6.07 -9.51
CA PRO A 48 -6.81 5.47 -8.21
C PRO A 48 -7.49 4.10 -8.13
N THR A 49 -6.73 3.08 -7.77
CA THR A 49 -7.15 1.69 -7.89
C THR A 49 -7.09 1.00 -6.53
N VAL A 50 -8.18 0.32 -6.17
CA VAL A 50 -8.26 -0.50 -4.96
C VAL A 50 -8.48 -1.95 -5.38
N LEU A 51 -7.63 -2.83 -4.86
CA LEU A 51 -7.62 -4.26 -5.14
C LEU A 51 -7.95 -5.07 -3.90
N GLU A 52 -8.56 -6.23 -4.09
CA GLU A 52 -8.84 -7.22 -3.06
C GLU A 52 -8.48 -8.62 -3.58
N ASN A 53 -8.23 -9.57 -2.69
CA ASN A 53 -7.84 -10.94 -3.01
C ASN A 53 -6.58 -11.02 -3.89
N VAL A 54 -5.63 -10.14 -3.66
CA VAL A 54 -4.36 -10.13 -4.40
C VAL A 54 -3.46 -11.23 -3.83
N PRO A 55 -2.88 -12.11 -4.68
CA PRO A 55 -1.89 -13.08 -4.23
C PRO A 55 -0.68 -12.40 -3.57
N LYS A 56 -0.20 -12.92 -2.43
CA LYS A 56 0.91 -12.33 -1.66
C LYS A 56 2.21 -12.24 -2.46
N ASP A 57 2.44 -13.16 -3.39
CA ASP A 57 3.59 -13.18 -4.31
C ASP A 57 3.46 -12.24 -5.52
N ALA A 58 2.34 -11.52 -5.61
CA ALA A 58 2.17 -10.53 -6.68
C ALA A 58 3.10 -9.33 -6.47
N ASP A 59 3.65 -8.80 -7.56
CA ASP A 59 4.58 -7.67 -7.53
C ASP A 59 4.05 -6.45 -6.77
N VAL A 60 2.75 -6.22 -6.79
CA VAL A 60 2.12 -5.10 -6.05
C VAL A 60 2.14 -5.29 -4.53
N CYS A 61 2.25 -6.54 -4.04
CA CYS A 61 2.41 -6.85 -2.62
C CYS A 61 3.88 -7.01 -2.23
N ALA A 62 4.68 -7.62 -3.11
CA ALA A 62 6.08 -7.97 -2.85
C ALA A 62 7.08 -6.85 -3.20
N LYS A 63 6.67 -5.88 -4.02
CA LYS A 63 7.51 -4.78 -4.50
C LYS A 63 6.77 -3.45 -4.38
N GLU A 64 7.54 -2.38 -4.26
CA GLU A 64 6.96 -1.03 -4.28
C GLU A 64 6.32 -0.71 -5.64
N ALA A 65 5.06 -0.32 -5.63
CA ALA A 65 4.32 0.10 -6.81
C ALA A 65 4.21 1.62 -6.84
N PHE A 66 5.03 2.28 -7.68
CA PHE A 66 4.92 3.72 -7.88
C PHE A 66 3.68 4.09 -8.69
N GLY A 67 2.53 4.09 -8.04
CA GLY A 67 1.25 4.41 -8.65
C GLY A 67 0.13 4.47 -7.63
N PRO A 68 -1.03 5.00 -8.01
CA PRO A 68 -2.18 5.16 -7.11
C PRO A 68 -2.91 3.82 -6.93
N VAL A 69 -2.25 2.85 -6.33
CA VAL A 69 -2.79 1.50 -6.09
C VAL A 69 -2.75 1.19 -4.61
N ALA A 70 -3.84 0.64 -4.08
CA ALA A 70 -3.93 0.11 -2.73
C ALA A 70 -4.47 -1.32 -2.76
N VAL A 71 -3.96 -2.17 -1.89
CA VAL A 71 -4.43 -3.54 -1.69
C VAL A 71 -5.14 -3.63 -0.36
N LEU A 72 -6.32 -4.24 -0.34
CA LEU A 72 -7.05 -4.57 0.88
C LEU A 72 -6.91 -6.06 1.17
N SER A 73 -6.40 -6.37 2.35
CA SER A 73 -6.29 -7.73 2.89
C SER A 73 -7.12 -7.82 4.16
N PRO A 74 -8.24 -8.56 4.17
CA PRO A 74 -9.03 -8.75 5.38
C PRO A 74 -8.29 -9.67 6.36
N PHE A 75 -8.33 -9.34 7.65
CA PHE A 75 -7.78 -10.18 8.71
C PHE A 75 -8.83 -10.44 9.79
N GLN A 76 -8.67 -11.54 10.55
CA GLN A 76 -9.49 -11.88 11.69
C GLN A 76 -8.70 -11.86 13.00
N ASP A 77 -7.41 -12.16 12.91
CA ASP A 77 -6.49 -12.12 14.04
C ASP A 77 -5.54 -10.90 13.90
N PHE A 78 -5.49 -10.10 14.97
CA PHE A 78 -4.70 -8.86 14.94
C PHE A 78 -3.20 -9.12 14.92
N ASP A 79 -2.75 -10.14 15.63
CA ASP A 79 -1.32 -10.47 15.68
C ASP A 79 -0.83 -11.04 14.36
N ALA A 80 -1.64 -11.89 13.74
CA ALA A 80 -1.35 -12.38 12.39
C ALA A 80 -1.30 -11.24 11.35
N ALA A 81 -2.12 -10.20 11.52
CA ALA A 81 -2.05 -9.02 10.67
C ALA A 81 -0.74 -8.23 10.88
N LEU A 82 -0.25 -8.11 12.12
CA LEU A 82 1.04 -7.47 12.40
C LEU A 82 2.20 -8.26 11.79
N ASP A 83 2.16 -9.59 11.89
CA ASP A 83 3.16 -10.47 11.28
C ASP A 83 3.14 -10.35 9.75
N GLU A 84 1.96 -10.23 9.14
CA GLU A 84 1.82 -10.00 7.69
C GLU A 84 2.40 -8.64 7.26
N VAL A 85 2.24 -7.59 8.06
CA VAL A 85 2.85 -6.28 7.79
C VAL A 85 4.37 -6.34 7.89
N ASN A 86 4.91 -7.10 8.85
CA ASN A 86 6.35 -7.28 9.03
C ASN A 86 6.98 -8.17 7.95
N ASP A 87 6.20 -9.06 7.31
CA ASP A 87 6.66 -9.90 6.19
C ASP A 87 6.80 -9.06 4.90
N SER A 88 7.60 -7.99 5.00
CA SER A 88 7.85 -7.02 3.94
C SER A 88 9.32 -6.60 3.93
N ALA A 89 9.85 -6.35 2.73
CA ALA A 89 11.17 -5.74 2.56
C ALA A 89 11.19 -4.22 2.87
N TYR A 90 10.03 -3.64 3.13
CA TYR A 90 9.82 -2.21 3.37
C TYR A 90 9.31 -1.99 4.78
N GLY A 91 9.72 -0.89 5.42
CA GLY A 91 9.36 -0.62 6.81
C GLY A 91 9.47 0.86 7.16
N LEU A 92 9.08 1.78 6.26
CA LEU A 92 9.21 3.20 6.55
C LEU A 92 8.22 3.65 7.64
N GLN A 93 6.94 3.41 7.46
CA GLN A 93 5.89 3.80 8.39
C GLN A 93 4.67 2.86 8.28
N ALA A 94 3.95 2.70 9.41
CA ALA A 94 2.66 2.04 9.46
C ALA A 94 1.61 2.91 10.16
N GLY A 95 0.37 2.91 9.64
CA GLY A 95 -0.79 3.54 10.26
C GLY A 95 -1.67 2.49 10.96
N VAL A 96 -2.07 2.74 12.20
CA VAL A 96 -2.89 1.83 13.00
C VAL A 96 -4.15 2.55 13.47
N PHE A 97 -5.30 2.10 12.99
CA PHE A 97 -6.60 2.65 13.40
C PHE A 97 -7.25 1.73 14.43
N THR A 98 -7.20 2.12 15.68
CA THR A 98 -7.84 1.39 16.78
C THR A 98 -8.29 2.35 17.88
N ARG A 99 -9.33 1.95 18.65
CA ARG A 99 -9.75 2.60 19.90
C ARG A 99 -9.28 1.82 21.13
N ASP A 100 -8.63 0.68 20.91
CA ASP A 100 -8.11 -0.16 21.97
C ASP A 100 -6.65 0.20 22.24
N LEU A 101 -6.38 0.73 23.44
CA LEU A 101 -5.03 1.13 23.83
C LEU A 101 -4.04 -0.04 23.85
N TYR A 102 -4.51 -1.24 24.25
CA TYR A 102 -3.64 -2.42 24.26
C TYR A 102 -3.24 -2.86 22.86
N ARG A 103 -4.16 -2.77 21.91
CA ARG A 103 -3.84 -3.02 20.49
C ARG A 103 -2.89 -1.97 19.92
N ALA A 104 -3.06 -0.71 20.28
CA ALA A 104 -2.15 0.35 19.87
C ALA A 104 -0.72 0.10 20.38
N HIS A 105 -0.57 -0.20 21.68
CA HIS A 105 0.73 -0.57 22.25
C HIS A 105 1.32 -1.83 21.63
N ARG A 106 0.49 -2.86 21.44
CA ARG A 106 0.93 -4.11 20.81
C ARG A 106 1.42 -3.91 19.37
N ALA A 107 0.77 -3.06 18.60
CA ALA A 107 1.21 -2.70 17.27
C ALA A 107 2.55 -1.95 17.31
N TRP A 108 2.70 -1.01 18.24
CA TRP A 108 3.95 -0.26 18.40
C TRP A 108 5.12 -1.18 18.79
N ASP A 109 4.89 -2.13 19.68
CA ASP A 109 5.94 -3.07 20.14
C ASP A 109 6.37 -4.08 19.06
N ARG A 110 5.46 -4.45 18.14
CA ARG A 110 5.67 -5.56 17.20
C ARG A 110 5.96 -5.13 15.77
N LEU A 111 5.52 -3.95 15.34
CA LEU A 111 5.76 -3.51 13.98
C LEU A 111 7.23 -3.10 13.77
N GLU A 112 7.87 -3.73 12.80
CA GLU A 112 9.26 -3.48 12.41
C GLU A 112 9.33 -2.36 11.37
N VAL A 113 8.94 -1.16 11.79
CA VAL A 113 8.87 0.04 10.93
C VAL A 113 9.51 1.24 11.61
N GLY A 114 9.97 2.21 10.84
CA GLY A 114 10.59 3.43 11.34
C GLY A 114 9.65 4.32 12.18
N ALA A 115 8.33 4.28 11.90
CA ALA A 115 7.33 4.95 12.73
C ALA A 115 5.97 4.25 12.69
N VAL A 116 5.28 4.22 13.84
CA VAL A 116 3.89 3.76 13.95
C VAL A 116 3.01 4.97 14.26
N ILE A 117 2.06 5.25 13.37
CA ILE A 117 1.11 6.37 13.52
C ILE A 117 -0.22 5.80 13.99
N VAL A 118 -0.69 6.20 15.16
CA VAL A 118 -1.96 5.73 15.71
C VAL A 118 -3.07 6.74 15.44
N GLY A 119 -4.12 6.30 14.78
CA GLY A 119 -5.30 7.11 14.45
C GLY A 119 -5.17 7.94 13.19
N ASP A 120 -4.08 7.79 12.44
CA ASP A 120 -3.88 8.47 11.16
C ASP A 120 -3.14 7.57 10.16
N VAL A 121 -2.99 8.05 8.93
CA VAL A 121 -2.34 7.38 7.83
C VAL A 121 -0.81 7.44 7.93
N PRO A 122 -0.07 6.50 7.33
CA PRO A 122 1.39 6.42 7.46
C PRO A 122 2.14 7.48 6.62
N SER A 123 1.44 8.41 6.01
CA SER A 123 2.05 9.53 5.26
C SER A 123 2.31 10.78 6.11
N TRP A 124 1.87 10.78 7.40
CA TRP A 124 2.09 11.92 8.28
C TRP A 124 3.55 11.96 8.76
N ARG A 125 4.17 13.13 8.67
CA ARG A 125 5.55 13.35 9.09
C ARG A 125 5.78 14.82 9.42
N VAL A 126 6.70 15.08 10.35
CA VAL A 126 7.31 16.41 10.59
C VAL A 126 8.81 16.35 10.31
N ASP A 127 9.40 17.50 9.91
CA ASP A 127 10.76 17.56 9.38
C ASP A 127 11.85 17.05 10.33
N HIS A 128 11.64 17.14 11.64
CA HIS A 128 12.61 16.70 12.65
C HIS A 128 12.42 15.24 13.11
N MET A 129 11.46 14.49 12.54
CA MET A 129 11.33 13.06 12.82
C MET A 129 12.48 12.28 12.16
N PRO A 130 12.97 11.21 12.82
CA PRO A 130 13.89 10.28 12.18
C PRO A 130 13.33 9.75 10.87
N TYR A 131 14.20 9.55 9.91
CA TYR A 131 13.87 8.89 8.64
C TYR A 131 14.47 7.50 8.68
N GLY A 132 13.64 6.48 8.76
CA GLY A 132 14.24 5.15 8.82
C GLY A 132 13.25 4.08 8.74
#